data_9d1d56325fc04150d9bf8a9207f3a9fa
#
_entry.id   9d1d56325fc04150d9bf8a9207f3a9fa
#
_cell.length_a   1.000
_cell.length_b   1.000
_cell.length_c   1.000
_cell.angle_alpha   90.00
_cell.angle_beta   90.00
_cell.angle_gamma   90.00
#
_symmetry.space_group_name_H-M   'P 1'
#
loop_
_entity.id
_entity.type
_entity.pdbx_description
1 polymer ?
#
loop_
_entity_poly.entity_id
_entity_poly.type
_entity_poly.pdbx_seq_one_letter_code
_entity_poly.pdbx_strand_id
1 'polypeptide(L)'
;MHNDAENELRQKIEWLLGNGLHTQTEPFPETEKEFTQLRTQLRELDSRDLEKKLALSGFTDKPYGPDRMRCQECMYYLVHRGWCDLPELSVPVEPDWWCRLWRI
;
A
#
# COMPACT_ATOMS: atom_id res chain seq x y z
N MET A 1 -7.82 14.03 -16.59
CA MET A 1 -9.19 13.51 -16.48
C MET A 1 -9.30 12.66 -15.23
N HIS A 2 -10.31 12.91 -14.43
CA HIS A 2 -10.52 12.14 -13.22
C HIS A 2 -11.10 10.78 -13.55
N ASN A 3 -10.56 9.76 -12.89
CA ASN A 3 -11.11 8.42 -12.98
C ASN A 3 -11.96 8.19 -11.72
N ASP A 4 -13.28 8.21 -11.88
CA ASP A 4 -14.21 8.05 -10.76
C ASP A 4 -14.01 6.71 -10.06
N ALA A 5 -13.69 5.65 -10.81
CA ALA A 5 -13.42 4.34 -10.23
C ALA A 5 -12.18 4.36 -9.32
N GLU A 6 -11.15 5.11 -9.71
CA GLU A 6 -9.97 5.26 -8.85
C GLU A 6 -10.29 6.03 -7.58
N ASN A 7 -11.10 7.08 -7.69
CA ASN A 7 -11.51 7.87 -6.53
C ASN A 7 -12.38 7.04 -5.58
N GLU A 8 -13.29 6.25 -6.11
CA GLU A 8 -14.13 5.37 -5.30
C GLU A 8 -13.29 4.32 -4.58
N LEU A 9 -12.30 3.76 -5.26
CA LEU A 9 -11.39 2.78 -4.67
C LEU A 9 -10.55 3.42 -3.57
N ARG A 10 -10.04 4.64 -3.80
CA ARG A 10 -9.28 5.37 -2.79
C ARG A 10 -10.12 5.63 -1.55
N GLN A 11 -11.36 6.05 -1.73
CA GLN A 11 -12.27 6.29 -0.63
C GLN A 11 -12.58 5.01 0.13
N LYS A 12 -12.72 3.89 -0.57
CA LYS A 12 -12.95 2.59 0.07
C LYS A 12 -11.75 2.19 0.91
N ILE A 13 -10.54 2.37 0.39
CA ILE A 13 -9.31 2.06 1.15
C ILE A 13 -9.24 2.94 2.39
N GLU A 14 -9.47 4.23 2.24
CA GLU A 14 -9.46 5.17 3.37
C GLU A 14 -10.48 4.76 4.42
N TRP A 15 -11.67 4.37 3.99
CA TRP A 15 -12.72 3.93 4.90
C TRP A 15 -12.30 2.67 5.66
N LEU A 16 -11.71 1.69 4.97
CA LEU A 16 -11.25 0.45 5.59
C LEU A 16 -10.18 0.73 6.64
N LEU A 17 -9.20 1.57 6.29
CA LEU A 17 -8.11 1.91 7.21
C LEU A 17 -8.64 2.69 8.43
N GLY A 18 -9.59 3.59 8.21
CA GLY A 18 -10.16 4.39 9.29
C GLY A 18 -11.12 3.62 10.18
N ASN A 19 -11.63 2.47 9.72
CA ASN A 19 -12.61 1.68 10.47
C ASN A 19 -12.00 0.43 11.11
N GLY A 20 -10.69 0.42 11.31
CA GLY A 20 -10.03 -0.60 12.09
C GLY A 20 -9.62 -1.85 11.34
N LEU A 21 -9.46 -1.78 10.03
CA LEU A 21 -8.89 -2.90 9.30
C LEU A 21 -7.52 -3.22 9.89
N HIS A 22 -7.35 -4.45 10.36
CA HIS A 22 -6.10 -4.89 10.93
C HIS A 22 -5.09 -5.18 9.82
N THR A 23 -3.99 -4.43 9.81
CA THR A 23 -2.94 -4.61 8.81
C THR A 23 -1.64 -5.05 9.48
N GLN A 24 -0.89 -5.88 8.76
CA GLN A 24 0.38 -6.40 9.26
C GLN A 24 1.50 -5.43 8.90
N THR A 25 1.80 -4.50 9.80
CA THR A 25 2.81 -3.48 9.58
C THR A 25 4.23 -3.96 9.85
N GLU A 26 4.39 -5.07 10.57
CA GLU A 26 5.69 -5.62 10.93
C GLU A 26 5.72 -7.12 10.66
N PRO A 27 6.89 -7.69 10.41
CA PRO A 27 8.18 -7.02 10.30
C PRO A 27 8.32 -6.28 8.95
N PHE A 28 9.10 -5.20 8.96
CA PHE A 28 9.49 -4.52 7.73
C PHE A 28 10.50 -5.41 6.99
N PRO A 29 10.30 -5.68 5.69
CA PRO A 29 11.24 -6.54 4.94
C PRO A 29 12.55 -5.79 4.69
N GLU A 30 13.58 -6.16 5.45
CA GLU A 30 14.88 -5.48 5.41
C GLU A 30 15.78 -6.01 4.29
N THR A 31 15.61 -7.27 3.90
CA THR A 31 16.41 -7.87 2.83
C THR A 31 15.59 -7.98 1.55
N GLU A 32 16.29 -8.03 0.43
CA GLU A 32 15.66 -8.22 -0.86
C GLU A 32 14.88 -9.53 -0.92
N LYS A 33 15.41 -10.57 -0.27
CA LYS A 33 14.74 -11.87 -0.20
C LYS A 33 13.40 -11.76 0.52
N GLU A 34 13.37 -11.07 1.66
CA GLU A 34 12.14 -10.87 2.43
C GLU A 34 11.12 -10.04 1.63
N PHE A 35 11.61 -9.03 0.95
CA PHE A 35 10.77 -8.19 0.09
C PHE A 35 10.15 -9.01 -1.04
N THR A 36 10.97 -9.85 -1.70
CA THR A 36 10.49 -10.72 -2.78
C THR A 36 9.47 -11.74 -2.28
N GLN A 37 9.70 -12.30 -1.10
CA GLN A 37 8.75 -13.24 -0.49
C GLN A 37 7.40 -12.59 -0.23
N LEU A 38 7.40 -11.35 0.28
CA LEU A 38 6.17 -10.62 0.52
C LEU A 38 5.42 -10.34 -0.78
N ARG A 39 6.15 -9.95 -1.82
CA ARG A 39 5.56 -9.74 -3.14
C ARG A 39 4.93 -11.03 -3.68
N THR A 40 5.60 -12.16 -3.50
CA THR A 40 5.09 -13.46 -3.94
C THR A 40 3.80 -13.81 -3.21
N GLN A 41 3.75 -13.57 -1.90
CA GLN A 41 2.54 -13.79 -1.12
C GLN A 41 1.38 -12.93 -1.61
N LEU A 42 1.66 -11.68 -1.96
CA LEU A 42 0.63 -10.78 -2.52
C LEU A 42 0.10 -11.30 -3.86
N ARG A 43 0.98 -11.83 -4.70
CA ARG A 43 0.58 -12.38 -6.00
C ARG A 43 -0.32 -13.60 -5.88
N GLU A 44 -0.20 -14.34 -4.78
CA GLU A 44 -1.02 -15.53 -4.54
C GLU A 44 -2.44 -15.19 -4.09
N LEU A 45 -2.68 -13.94 -3.68
CA LEU A 45 -4.02 -13.50 -3.32
C LEU A 45 -4.86 -13.25 -4.56
N ASP A 46 -6.19 -13.39 -4.42
CA ASP A 46 -7.11 -12.97 -5.46
C ASP A 46 -6.94 -11.47 -5.67
N SER A 47 -6.72 -11.07 -6.92
CA SER A 47 -6.48 -9.66 -7.26
C SER A 47 -7.64 -8.74 -6.86
N ARG A 48 -8.83 -9.31 -6.66
CA ARG A 48 -10.01 -8.56 -6.25
C ARG A 48 -10.20 -8.49 -4.74
N ASP A 49 -9.38 -9.22 -3.99
CA ASP A 49 -9.50 -9.23 -2.52
C ASP A 49 -8.70 -8.07 -1.93
N LEU A 50 -9.29 -6.88 -1.99
CA LEU A 50 -8.66 -5.65 -1.55
C LEU A 50 -8.27 -5.70 -0.07
N GLU A 51 -9.15 -6.19 0.79
CA GLU A 51 -8.90 -6.23 2.23
C GLU A 51 -7.66 -7.06 2.56
N LYS A 52 -7.52 -8.23 1.95
CA LYS A 52 -6.36 -9.10 2.18
C LYS A 52 -5.08 -8.46 1.65
N LYS A 53 -5.14 -7.78 0.50
CA LYS A 53 -3.99 -7.06 -0.03
C LYS A 53 -3.52 -5.98 0.93
N LEU A 54 -4.44 -5.17 1.44
CA LEU A 54 -4.11 -4.10 2.38
C LEU A 54 -3.58 -4.68 3.69
N ALA A 55 -4.21 -5.73 4.19
CA ALA A 55 -3.80 -6.35 5.45
C ALA A 55 -2.39 -6.93 5.36
N LEU A 56 -2.10 -7.72 4.33
CA LEU A 56 -0.79 -8.35 4.16
C LEU A 56 0.30 -7.33 3.88
N SER A 57 0.00 -6.30 3.09
CA SER A 57 0.98 -5.27 2.76
C SER A 57 1.20 -4.26 3.89
N GLY A 58 0.39 -4.33 4.94
CA GLY A 58 0.58 -3.49 6.13
C GLY A 58 0.29 -2.02 5.89
N PHE A 59 -0.74 -1.72 5.10
CA PHE A 59 -1.10 -0.33 4.82
C PHE A 59 -1.49 0.42 6.08
N THR A 60 -1.03 1.67 6.19
CA THR A 60 -1.47 2.62 7.21
C THR A 60 -1.86 3.92 6.53
N ASP A 61 -2.73 4.67 7.19
CA ASP A 61 -3.20 5.97 6.69
C ASP A 61 -2.36 7.14 7.22
N LYS A 62 -1.17 6.86 7.70
CA LYS A 62 -0.23 7.86 8.21
C LYS A 62 1.21 7.36 8.03
N PRO A 63 2.19 8.29 8.06
CA PRO A 63 3.59 7.91 7.96
C PRO A 63 3.99 6.94 9.08
N TYR A 64 4.96 6.07 8.77
CA TYR A 64 5.37 5.00 9.68
C TYR A 64 6.82 5.15 10.09
N GLY A 65 7.08 4.83 11.38
CA GLY A 65 8.42 4.79 11.91
C GLY A 65 8.99 6.16 12.28
N PRO A 66 10.18 6.17 12.90
CA PRO A 66 10.81 7.41 13.34
C PRO A 66 11.16 8.35 12.19
N ASP A 67 11.42 7.80 11.00
CA ASP A 67 11.74 8.59 9.82
C ASP A 67 10.50 9.05 9.05
N ARG A 68 9.31 8.75 9.55
CA ARG A 68 8.03 9.14 8.96
C ARG A 68 7.95 8.79 7.47
N MET A 69 8.25 7.53 7.15
CA MET A 69 8.21 7.03 5.78
C MET A 69 6.79 7.11 5.20
N ARG A 70 6.68 7.59 3.98
CA ARG A 70 5.39 7.84 3.33
C ARG A 70 5.41 7.37 1.89
N CYS A 71 4.21 7.06 1.37
CA CYS A 71 4.07 6.70 -0.04
C CYS A 71 4.69 7.75 -0.97
N GLN A 72 4.56 9.02 -0.64
CA GLN A 72 5.10 10.11 -1.44
C GLN A 72 6.60 9.96 -1.72
N GLU A 73 7.33 9.31 -0.83
CA GLU A 73 8.77 9.12 -0.95
C GLU A 73 9.14 7.72 -1.44
N CYS A 74 8.14 6.89 -1.73
CA CYS A 74 8.36 5.54 -2.23
C CYS A 74 8.67 5.55 -3.72
N MET A 75 9.60 4.68 -4.15
CA MET A 75 9.96 4.59 -5.57
C MET A 75 8.81 4.18 -6.48
N TYR A 76 7.77 3.57 -5.92
CA TYR A 76 6.60 3.13 -6.69
C TYR A 76 5.50 4.18 -6.76
N TYR A 77 5.68 5.33 -6.13
CA TYR A 77 4.65 6.35 -6.08
C TYR A 77 4.61 7.18 -7.38
N LEU A 78 3.44 7.23 -8.00
CA LEU A 78 3.22 8.07 -9.18
C LEU A 78 2.59 9.39 -8.74
N VAL A 79 3.40 10.45 -8.76
CA VAL A 79 3.03 11.77 -8.22
C VAL A 79 1.78 12.33 -8.87
N HIS A 80 1.68 12.25 -10.19
CA HIS A 80 0.59 12.87 -10.93
C HIS A 80 -0.74 12.10 -10.83
N ARG A 81 -0.69 10.90 -10.30
CA ARG A 81 -1.87 10.06 -10.23
C ARG A 81 -2.29 9.74 -8.79
N GLY A 82 -1.38 9.87 -7.82
CA GLY A 82 -1.62 9.40 -6.46
C GLY A 82 -1.82 7.89 -6.47
N TRP A 83 -0.84 7.16 -6.97
CA TRP A 83 -0.98 5.74 -7.28
C TRP A 83 0.26 4.98 -6.87
N CYS A 84 0.09 3.78 -6.31
CA CYS A 84 1.18 2.85 -6.09
C CYS A 84 1.31 1.96 -7.33
N ASP A 85 2.45 2.07 -8.02
CA ASP A 85 2.70 1.38 -9.28
C ASP A 85 3.30 -0.01 -9.10
N LEU A 86 3.42 -0.49 -7.87
CA LEU A 86 3.87 -1.85 -7.62
C LEU A 86 2.84 -2.82 -8.19
N PRO A 87 3.22 -3.71 -9.14
CA PRO A 87 2.23 -4.56 -9.83
C PRO A 87 1.37 -5.42 -8.90
N GLU A 88 1.95 -5.87 -7.79
CA GLU A 88 1.25 -6.71 -6.84
C GLU A 88 0.19 -5.96 -6.05
N LEU A 89 0.28 -4.65 -5.98
CA LEU A 89 -0.70 -3.79 -5.32
C LEU A 89 -1.56 -3.04 -6.32
N SER A 90 -0.94 -2.14 -7.09
CA SER A 90 -1.61 -1.36 -8.13
C SER A 90 -2.90 -0.73 -7.63
N VAL A 91 -2.78 0.16 -6.64
CA VAL A 91 -3.91 0.80 -5.98
C VAL A 91 -3.67 2.31 -5.84
N PRO A 92 -4.76 3.10 -5.79
CA PRO A 92 -4.64 4.52 -5.48
C PRO A 92 -4.24 4.71 -4.02
N VAL A 93 -3.36 5.70 -3.76
CA VAL A 93 -2.87 5.97 -2.41
C VAL A 93 -2.77 7.48 -2.19
N GLU A 94 -2.85 7.88 -0.92
CA GLU A 94 -2.59 9.25 -0.53
C GLU A 94 -1.10 9.43 -0.22
N PRO A 95 -0.57 10.65 -0.34
CA PRO A 95 0.87 10.88 -0.12
C PRO A 95 1.36 10.47 1.26
N ASP A 96 0.52 10.60 2.28
CA ASP A 96 0.90 10.33 3.67
C ASP A 96 0.67 8.88 4.11
N TRP A 97 0.16 8.03 3.23
CA TRP A 97 -0.01 6.62 3.55
C TRP A 97 1.32 5.88 3.50
N TRP A 98 1.34 4.63 3.97
CA TRP A 98 2.53 3.79 3.98
C TRP A 98 2.13 2.32 3.92
N CYS A 99 3.04 1.48 3.41
CA CYS A 99 2.91 0.03 3.49
C CYS A 99 4.30 -0.61 3.61
N ARG A 100 4.36 -1.90 3.96
CA ARG A 100 5.64 -2.61 4.15
C ARG A 100 6.47 -2.75 2.88
N LEU A 101 5.89 -2.47 1.73
CA LEU A 101 6.58 -2.54 0.44
C LEU A 101 7.24 -1.22 0.05
N TRP A 102 7.24 -0.26 0.98
CA TRP A 102 7.89 1.04 0.79
C TRP A 102 9.38 0.85 0.50
N ARG A 103 9.88 1.54 -0.53
CA ARG A 103 11.29 1.53 -0.95
C ARG A 103 11.66 2.89 -1.52
N ILE A 104 12.96 3.23 -1.38
CA ILE A 104 13.54 4.41 -2.00
C ILE A 104 14.17 4.05 -3.34
#